data_1ad03461a102fcbdd98e9422db08e195
#
_entry.id   1ad03461a102fcbdd98e9422db08e195
#
_cell.length_a   1.000
_cell.length_b   1.000
_cell.length_c   1.000
_cell.angle_alpha   90.00
_cell.angle_beta   90.00
_cell.angle_gamma   90.00
#
_symmetry.space_group_name_H-M   'P 1'
#
loop_
_entity.id
_entity.type
_entity.pdbx_description
1 polymer ?
#
loop_
_entity_poly.entity_id
_entity_poly.type
_entity_poly.pdbx_seq_one_letter_code
_entity_poly.pdbx_strand_id
1 'polypeptide(L)'
;MSCLSCGEKLPREVIPKEQMPSVLLDMHLTDGQLASMPIDSARTYRDAYYQAIFDRHRIDSNAFKRSIQFYSTRPHILNELYVDVEKRLEALNRAEQKAIEDNYNAQRRADSIKNARQLDSLRRIARDSLDFKRKRYLLFLNAPDSVYGRPDSITHEKLNERMLETIGLKKNPAERQRPVPPSTVPPEPPRPVQKAKEKPLLRPLEKIK
;
A
#
# COMPACT_ATOMS: atom_id res chain seq x y z
N MET A 1 48.89 -32.52 9.61
CA MET A 1 47.77 -33.47 9.50
C MET A 1 46.79 -32.89 8.50
N SER A 2 46.84 -33.32 7.24
CA SER A 2 45.94 -32.85 6.18
C SER A 2 44.63 -33.63 6.29
N CYS A 3 43.57 -32.98 6.73
CA CYS A 3 42.22 -33.53 6.64
C CYS A 3 41.85 -33.57 5.15
N LEU A 4 42.00 -34.73 4.53
CA LEU A 4 41.36 -35.05 3.26
C LEU A 4 39.84 -34.97 3.45
N SER A 5 39.24 -33.82 3.15
CA SER A 5 37.80 -33.70 3.00
C SER A 5 37.43 -34.61 1.81
N CYS A 6 36.92 -35.79 2.09
CA CYS A 6 36.20 -36.63 1.14
C CYS A 6 34.90 -35.91 0.72
N GLY A 7 35.02 -34.84 -0.04
CA GLY A 7 33.89 -34.29 -0.75
C GLY A 7 33.43 -35.30 -1.78
N GLU A 8 32.24 -35.87 -1.56
CA GLU A 8 31.58 -36.75 -2.54
C GLU A 8 31.56 -36.00 -3.88
N LYS A 9 32.29 -36.56 -4.88
CA LYS A 9 32.41 -35.88 -6.19
C LYS A 9 31.04 -35.79 -6.83
N LEU A 10 30.55 -34.55 -6.96
CA LEU A 10 29.27 -34.28 -7.62
C LEU A 10 29.36 -34.79 -9.08
N PRO A 11 28.42 -35.60 -9.56
CA PRO A 11 28.35 -36.00 -10.94
C PRO A 11 28.30 -34.76 -11.85
N ARG A 12 29.01 -34.77 -13.00
CA ARG A 12 29.11 -33.62 -13.90
C ARG A 12 27.76 -33.11 -14.43
N GLU A 13 26.73 -33.95 -14.36
CA GLU A 13 25.36 -33.67 -14.86
C GLU A 13 24.41 -33.22 -13.79
N VAL A 14 24.87 -33.04 -12.55
CA VAL A 14 24.08 -32.58 -11.42
C VAL A 14 24.39 -31.12 -11.14
N ILE A 15 23.36 -30.31 -10.95
CA ILE A 15 23.47 -28.90 -10.62
C ILE A 15 24.19 -28.77 -9.27
N PRO A 16 25.21 -27.89 -9.16
CA PRO A 16 25.95 -27.70 -7.92
C PRO A 16 25.03 -27.26 -6.76
N LYS A 17 25.39 -27.68 -5.52
CA LYS A 17 24.64 -27.37 -4.30
C LYS A 17 24.44 -25.84 -4.13
N GLU A 18 25.42 -25.05 -4.51
CA GLU A 18 25.39 -23.59 -4.41
C GLU A 18 24.40 -22.93 -5.38
N GLN A 19 24.18 -23.57 -6.53
CA GLN A 19 23.27 -23.07 -7.57
C GLN A 19 21.83 -23.58 -7.38
N MET A 20 21.69 -24.80 -6.84
CA MET A 20 20.40 -25.49 -6.74
C MET A 20 19.31 -24.69 -6.00
N PRO A 21 19.59 -23.97 -4.87
CA PRO A 21 18.57 -23.17 -4.20
C PRO A 21 18.00 -22.04 -5.06
N SER A 22 18.82 -21.44 -5.95
CA SER A 22 18.34 -20.40 -6.85
C SER A 22 17.38 -20.96 -7.90
N VAL A 23 17.70 -22.14 -8.43
CA VAL A 23 16.85 -22.85 -9.40
C VAL A 23 15.53 -23.24 -8.73
N LEU A 24 15.60 -23.84 -7.53
CA LEU A 24 14.39 -24.22 -6.78
C LEU A 24 13.53 -23.03 -6.42
N LEU A 25 14.13 -21.90 -6.05
CA LEU A 25 13.41 -20.67 -5.75
C LEU A 25 12.60 -20.20 -6.97
N ASP A 26 13.25 -20.09 -8.14
CA ASP A 26 12.57 -19.66 -9.36
C ASP A 26 11.47 -20.65 -9.78
N MET A 27 11.68 -21.96 -9.57
CA MET A 27 10.66 -22.99 -9.83
C MET A 27 9.45 -22.79 -8.91
N HIS A 28 9.63 -22.63 -7.61
CA HIS A 28 8.53 -22.44 -6.66
C HIS A 28 7.77 -21.14 -6.88
N LEU A 29 8.46 -20.04 -7.23
CA LEU A 29 7.80 -18.78 -7.59
C LEU A 29 6.95 -18.94 -8.84
N THR A 30 7.48 -19.64 -9.84
CA THR A 30 6.74 -19.94 -11.09
C THR A 30 5.55 -20.84 -10.84
N ASP A 31 5.69 -21.89 -10.01
CA ASP A 31 4.58 -22.77 -9.64
C ASP A 31 3.48 -22.00 -8.93
N GLY A 32 3.84 -21.09 -8.01
CA GLY A 32 2.88 -20.19 -7.35
C GLY A 32 2.17 -19.27 -8.32
N GLN A 33 2.90 -18.71 -9.31
CA GLN A 33 2.32 -17.87 -10.34
C GLN A 33 1.36 -18.66 -11.25
N LEU A 34 1.76 -19.85 -11.71
CA LEU A 34 0.91 -20.72 -12.52
C LEU A 34 -0.34 -21.16 -11.78
N ALA A 35 -0.23 -21.44 -10.48
CA ALA A 35 -1.37 -21.81 -9.64
C ALA A 35 -2.38 -20.67 -9.46
N SER A 36 -1.96 -19.41 -9.60
CA SER A 36 -2.83 -18.23 -9.53
C SER A 36 -3.54 -17.91 -10.86
N MET A 37 -3.13 -18.54 -11.97
CA MET A 37 -3.71 -18.31 -13.29
C MET A 37 -4.91 -19.22 -13.57
N PRO A 38 -5.80 -18.83 -14.52
CA PRO A 38 -6.80 -19.76 -15.09
C PRO A 38 -6.12 -20.99 -15.67
N ILE A 39 -6.73 -22.18 -15.48
CA ILE A 39 -6.11 -23.48 -15.79
C ILE A 39 -5.65 -23.62 -17.25
N ASP A 40 -6.39 -23.05 -18.19
CA ASP A 40 -6.05 -23.11 -19.63
C ASP A 40 -4.82 -22.23 -19.93
N SER A 41 -4.75 -21.05 -19.33
CA SER A 41 -3.57 -20.18 -19.43
C SER A 41 -2.34 -20.82 -18.81
N ALA A 42 -2.48 -21.38 -17.60
CA ALA A 42 -1.39 -22.07 -16.92
C ALA A 42 -0.84 -23.22 -17.75
N ARG A 43 -1.70 -24.02 -18.40
CA ARG A 43 -1.27 -25.11 -19.30
C ARG A 43 -0.52 -24.58 -20.52
N THR A 44 -0.98 -23.48 -21.12
CA THR A 44 -0.38 -22.90 -22.31
C THR A 44 1.01 -22.33 -22.02
N TYR A 45 1.18 -21.66 -20.91
CA TYR A 45 2.44 -20.94 -20.59
C TYR A 45 3.45 -21.74 -19.78
N ARG A 46 3.04 -22.83 -19.14
CA ARG A 46 3.88 -23.62 -18.24
C ARG A 46 5.24 -23.97 -18.85
N ASP A 47 5.25 -24.55 -20.02
CA ASP A 47 6.48 -25.03 -20.65
C ASP A 47 7.42 -23.86 -21.00
N ALA A 48 6.87 -22.73 -21.44
CA ALA A 48 7.64 -21.52 -21.73
C ALA A 48 8.25 -20.92 -20.45
N TYR A 49 7.53 -20.90 -19.34
CA TYR A 49 8.05 -20.43 -18.07
C TYR A 49 9.19 -21.29 -17.53
N TYR A 50 9.03 -22.62 -17.58
CA TYR A 50 10.11 -23.52 -17.15
C TYR A 50 11.32 -23.42 -18.06
N GLN A 51 11.13 -23.33 -19.36
CA GLN A 51 12.23 -23.12 -20.29
C GLN A 51 13.00 -21.82 -19.98
N ALA A 52 12.30 -20.74 -19.71
CA ALA A 52 12.93 -19.47 -19.33
C ALA A 52 13.76 -19.58 -18.03
N ILE A 53 13.34 -20.41 -17.06
CA ILE A 53 14.16 -20.70 -15.86
C ILE A 53 15.43 -21.46 -16.25
N PHE A 54 15.28 -22.52 -17.05
CA PHE A 54 16.44 -23.32 -17.47
C PHE A 54 17.45 -22.48 -18.25
N ASP A 55 16.99 -21.64 -19.15
CA ASP A 55 17.84 -20.72 -19.93
C ASP A 55 18.55 -19.71 -19.00
N ARG A 56 17.84 -19.13 -18.03
CA ARG A 56 18.43 -18.20 -17.04
C ARG A 56 19.56 -18.85 -16.25
N HIS A 57 19.37 -20.07 -15.82
CA HIS A 57 20.35 -20.81 -15.02
C HIS A 57 21.36 -21.58 -15.86
N ARG A 58 21.25 -21.54 -17.20
CA ARG A 58 22.11 -22.27 -18.16
C ARG A 58 22.14 -23.77 -17.87
N ILE A 59 21.00 -24.34 -17.61
CA ILE A 59 20.79 -25.77 -17.35
C ILE A 59 19.76 -26.30 -18.34
N ASP A 60 19.74 -27.62 -18.53
CA ASP A 60 18.67 -28.28 -19.25
C ASP A 60 17.68 -28.99 -18.28
N SER A 61 16.53 -29.35 -18.79
CA SER A 61 15.49 -30.01 -18.01
C SER A 61 15.95 -31.38 -17.49
N ASN A 62 16.87 -32.05 -18.20
CA ASN A 62 17.41 -33.35 -17.79
C ASN A 62 18.40 -33.18 -16.63
N ALA A 63 19.25 -32.13 -16.68
CA ALA A 63 20.14 -31.80 -15.57
C ALA A 63 19.33 -31.51 -14.30
N PHE A 64 18.24 -30.75 -14.42
CA PHE A 64 17.33 -30.48 -13.31
C PHE A 64 16.74 -31.77 -12.74
N LYS A 65 16.15 -32.63 -13.59
CA LYS A 65 15.57 -33.92 -13.15
C LYS A 65 16.60 -34.80 -12.45
N ARG A 66 17.81 -34.94 -13.02
CA ARG A 66 18.90 -35.71 -12.40
C ARG A 66 19.33 -35.11 -11.07
N SER A 67 19.35 -33.80 -10.96
CA SER A 67 19.71 -33.12 -9.72
C SER A 67 18.68 -33.37 -8.62
N ILE A 68 17.39 -33.25 -8.93
CA ILE A 68 16.31 -33.58 -7.98
C ILE A 68 16.43 -35.03 -7.53
N GLN A 69 16.63 -35.97 -8.46
CA GLN A 69 16.82 -37.39 -8.13
C GLN A 69 18.05 -37.60 -7.24
N PHE A 70 19.16 -36.96 -7.54
CA PHE A 70 20.39 -37.05 -6.75
C PHE A 70 20.21 -36.51 -5.34
N TYR A 71 19.60 -35.32 -5.18
CA TYR A 71 19.40 -34.73 -3.87
C TYR A 71 18.29 -35.42 -3.07
N SER A 72 17.26 -35.99 -3.71
CA SER A 72 16.21 -36.74 -3.02
C SER A 72 16.71 -38.01 -2.31
N THR A 73 17.80 -38.58 -2.80
CA THR A 73 18.46 -39.72 -2.10
C THR A 73 19.36 -39.28 -0.93
N ARG A 74 19.48 -37.98 -0.68
CA ARG A 74 20.33 -37.37 0.36
C ARG A 74 19.54 -36.38 1.21
N PRO A 75 18.66 -36.85 2.12
CA PRO A 75 17.71 -35.99 2.82
C PRO A 75 18.36 -34.83 3.58
N HIS A 76 19.56 -35.03 4.14
CA HIS A 76 20.27 -33.97 4.86
C HIS A 76 20.66 -32.79 3.92
N ILE A 77 21.19 -33.10 2.72
CA ILE A 77 21.56 -32.07 1.73
C ILE A 77 20.30 -31.39 1.20
N LEU A 78 19.28 -32.17 0.88
CA LEU A 78 18.01 -31.63 0.39
C LEU A 78 17.38 -30.68 1.41
N ASN A 79 17.41 -31.02 2.70
CA ASN A 79 16.93 -30.15 3.75
C ASN A 79 17.71 -28.81 3.81
N GLU A 80 19.04 -28.86 3.71
CA GLU A 80 19.85 -27.64 3.68
C GLU A 80 19.51 -26.77 2.48
N LEU A 81 19.28 -27.36 1.29
CA LEU A 81 18.84 -26.61 0.10
C LEU A 81 17.50 -25.90 0.33
N TYR A 82 16.53 -26.61 0.95
CA TYR A 82 15.23 -26.01 1.22
C TYR A 82 15.27 -24.95 2.33
N VAL A 83 16.13 -25.10 3.34
CA VAL A 83 16.36 -24.04 4.35
C VAL A 83 16.91 -22.76 3.67
N ASP A 84 17.78 -22.89 2.67
CA ASP A 84 18.27 -21.73 1.93
C ASP A 84 17.18 -21.11 1.03
N VAL A 85 16.37 -21.94 0.37
CA VAL A 85 15.19 -21.49 -0.39
C VAL A 85 14.21 -20.71 0.49
N GLU A 86 13.90 -21.25 1.68
CA GLU A 86 13.00 -20.60 2.65
C GLU A 86 13.52 -19.23 3.07
N LYS A 87 14.79 -19.12 3.44
CA LYS A 87 15.42 -17.84 3.78
C LYS A 87 15.33 -16.81 2.66
N ARG A 88 15.54 -17.26 1.41
CA ARG A 88 15.44 -16.36 0.23
C ARG A 88 13.99 -15.93 -0.01
N LEU A 89 13.02 -16.83 0.10
CA LEU A 89 11.59 -16.50 -0.01
C LEU A 89 11.15 -15.52 1.07
N GLU A 90 11.59 -15.72 2.32
CA GLU A 90 11.30 -14.77 3.39
C GLU A 90 11.92 -13.39 3.14
N ALA A 91 13.15 -13.35 2.60
CA ALA A 91 13.81 -12.09 2.27
C ALA A 91 13.06 -11.34 1.17
N LEU A 92 12.60 -12.05 0.12
CA LEU A 92 11.78 -11.48 -0.94
C LEU A 92 10.44 -10.96 -0.40
N ASN A 93 9.75 -11.75 0.41
CA ASN A 93 8.48 -11.36 1.02
C ASN A 93 8.64 -10.12 1.91
N ARG A 94 9.70 -10.06 2.73
CA ARG A 94 10.00 -8.87 3.55
C ARG A 94 10.29 -7.63 2.69
N ALA A 95 11.03 -7.80 1.59
CA ALA A 95 11.33 -6.70 0.68
C ALA A 95 10.06 -6.18 -0.02
N GLU A 96 9.18 -7.07 -0.46
CA GLU A 96 7.90 -6.72 -1.08
C GLU A 96 6.97 -6.01 -0.09
N GLN A 97 6.82 -6.55 1.13
CA GLN A 97 6.02 -5.91 2.18
C GLN A 97 6.51 -4.50 2.49
N LYS A 98 7.83 -4.32 2.58
CA LYS A 98 8.41 -3.00 2.80
C LYS A 98 8.14 -2.06 1.62
N ALA A 99 8.26 -2.53 0.38
CA ALA A 99 7.97 -1.72 -0.80
C ALA A 99 6.50 -1.28 -0.86
N ILE A 100 5.57 -2.17 -0.49
CA ILE A 100 4.14 -1.85 -0.38
C ILE A 100 3.90 -0.79 0.70
N GLU A 101 4.51 -0.94 1.88
CA GLU A 101 4.39 0.02 2.98
C GLU A 101 4.97 1.39 2.60
N ASP A 102 6.16 1.43 2.00
CA ASP A 102 6.81 2.64 1.53
C ASP A 102 5.94 3.37 0.49
N ASN A 103 5.36 2.64 -0.47
CA ASN A 103 4.46 3.18 -1.47
C ASN A 103 3.18 3.76 -0.83
N TYR A 104 2.56 3.02 0.08
CA TYR A 104 1.39 3.48 0.81
C TYR A 104 1.68 4.77 1.62
N ASN A 105 2.81 4.81 2.31
CA ASN A 105 3.23 5.99 3.06
C ASN A 105 3.53 7.19 2.15
N ALA A 106 4.16 6.96 0.99
CA ALA A 106 4.39 8.00 -0.01
C ALA A 106 3.07 8.57 -0.55
N GLN A 107 2.10 7.71 -0.87
CA GLN A 107 0.78 8.12 -1.33
C GLN A 107 0.02 8.93 -0.27
N ARG A 108 0.02 8.47 0.98
CA ARG A 108 -0.59 9.22 2.10
C ARG A 108 0.01 10.62 2.27
N ARG A 109 1.34 10.74 2.16
CA ARG A 109 2.03 12.05 2.21
C ARG A 109 1.61 12.95 1.05
N ALA A 110 1.55 12.42 -0.16
CA ALA A 110 1.11 13.15 -1.35
C ALA A 110 -0.34 13.66 -1.21
N ASP A 111 -1.25 12.81 -0.74
CA ASP A 111 -2.64 13.16 -0.51
C ASP A 111 -2.78 14.22 0.60
N SER A 112 -2.02 14.10 1.68
CA SER A 112 -1.99 15.11 2.76
C SER A 112 -1.55 16.48 2.25
N ILE A 113 -0.48 16.53 1.44
CA ILE A 113 0.01 17.78 0.83
C ILE A 113 -1.03 18.36 -0.12
N LYS A 114 -1.66 17.52 -0.94
CA LYS A 114 -2.72 17.94 -1.86
C LYS A 114 -3.91 18.57 -1.10
N ASN A 115 -4.36 17.90 -0.05
CA ASN A 115 -5.46 18.38 0.78
C ASN A 115 -5.11 19.69 1.51
N ALA A 116 -3.88 19.82 2.03
CA ALA A 116 -3.41 21.05 2.65
C ALA A 116 -3.41 22.23 1.66
N ARG A 117 -2.90 22.02 0.43
CA ARG A 117 -2.89 23.03 -0.62
C ARG A 117 -4.31 23.44 -1.03
N GLN A 118 -5.22 22.48 -1.14
CA GLN A 118 -6.62 22.76 -1.46
C GLN A 118 -7.30 23.58 -0.36
N LEU A 119 -7.06 23.24 0.92
CA LEU A 119 -7.58 23.97 2.06
C LEU A 119 -7.04 25.40 2.11
N ASP A 120 -5.75 25.60 1.85
CA ASP A 120 -5.13 26.92 1.81
C ASP A 120 -5.67 27.78 0.64
N SER A 121 -5.93 27.14 -0.51
CA SER A 121 -6.59 27.82 -1.63
C SER A 121 -8.00 28.31 -1.25
N LEU A 122 -8.80 27.44 -0.62
CA LEU A 122 -10.15 27.79 -0.16
C LEU A 122 -10.13 28.91 0.90
N ARG A 123 -9.17 28.84 1.84
CA ARG A 123 -8.97 29.90 2.85
C ARG A 123 -8.58 31.24 2.24
N ARG A 124 -7.77 31.22 1.16
CA ARG A 124 -7.39 32.43 0.43
C ARG A 124 -8.60 33.05 -0.24
N ILE A 125 -9.37 32.26 -1.00
CA ILE A 125 -10.60 32.71 -1.66
C ILE A 125 -11.57 33.29 -0.64
N ALA A 126 -11.75 32.66 0.51
CA ALA A 126 -12.63 33.15 1.57
C ALA A 126 -12.16 34.49 2.13
N ARG A 127 -10.86 34.69 2.36
CA ARG A 127 -10.28 35.97 2.81
C ARG A 127 -10.48 37.07 1.78
N ASP A 128 -10.16 36.80 0.51
CA ASP A 128 -10.31 37.76 -0.56
C ASP A 128 -11.76 38.19 -0.74
N SER A 129 -12.72 37.28 -0.60
CA SER A 129 -14.15 37.57 -0.64
C SER A 129 -14.59 38.45 0.55
N LEU A 130 -14.07 38.20 1.76
CA LEU A 130 -14.37 39.02 2.93
C LEU A 130 -13.77 40.42 2.80
N ASP A 131 -12.53 40.54 2.29
CA ASP A 131 -11.87 41.82 2.08
C ASP A 131 -12.57 42.65 0.98
N PHE A 132 -13.04 42.01 -0.06
CA PHE A 132 -13.86 42.67 -1.08
C PHE A 132 -15.18 43.20 -0.50
N LYS A 133 -15.87 42.38 0.31
CA LYS A 133 -17.11 42.79 1.00
C LYS A 133 -16.86 43.95 1.96
N ARG A 134 -15.77 43.93 2.73
CA ARG A 134 -15.35 45.03 3.63
C ARG A 134 -15.07 46.32 2.88
N LYS A 135 -14.32 46.27 1.79
CA LYS A 135 -14.03 47.44 0.92
C LYS A 135 -15.31 48.02 0.34
N ARG A 136 -16.20 47.19 -0.17
CA ARG A 136 -17.49 47.61 -0.69
C ARG A 136 -18.35 48.27 0.38
N TYR A 137 -18.36 47.74 1.60
CA TYR A 137 -19.05 48.32 2.73
C TYR A 137 -18.49 49.70 3.12
N LEU A 138 -17.18 49.88 3.17
CA LEU A 138 -16.53 51.14 3.47
C LEU A 138 -16.83 52.18 2.39
N LEU A 139 -16.83 51.81 1.11
CA LEU A 139 -17.24 52.68 0.02
C LEU A 139 -18.68 53.14 0.14
N PHE A 140 -19.58 52.21 0.56
CA PHE A 140 -20.97 52.53 0.80
C PHE A 140 -21.15 53.53 1.97
N LEU A 141 -20.44 53.35 3.07
CA LEU A 141 -20.49 54.26 4.23
C LEU A 141 -19.93 55.66 3.92
N ASN A 142 -18.92 55.77 3.06
CA ASN A 142 -18.26 57.01 2.71
C ASN A 142 -18.80 57.63 1.40
N ALA A 143 -19.84 57.02 0.80
CA ALA A 143 -20.47 57.60 -0.39
C ALA A 143 -21.13 58.91 -0.04
N PRO A 144 -20.94 59.97 -0.88
CA PRO A 144 -21.68 61.22 -0.72
C PRO A 144 -23.17 60.95 -0.87
N ASP A 145 -23.98 61.77 -0.21
CA ASP A 145 -25.44 61.67 -0.29
C ASP A 145 -25.91 61.46 -1.70
N SER A 146 -26.52 60.33 -2.01
CA SER A 146 -27.05 60.04 -3.31
C SER A 146 -28.33 60.84 -3.57
N VAL A 147 -28.66 60.97 -4.86
CA VAL A 147 -29.90 61.68 -5.32
C VAL A 147 -31.18 61.15 -4.63
N TYR A 148 -31.12 59.92 -4.08
CA TYR A 148 -32.22 59.24 -3.42
C TYR A 148 -32.27 59.45 -1.89
N GLY A 149 -31.38 60.26 -1.33
CA GLY A 149 -31.29 60.53 0.10
C GLY A 149 -30.69 59.38 0.90
N ARG A 150 -30.37 59.63 2.20
CA ARG A 150 -29.93 58.57 3.12
C ARG A 150 -31.13 57.76 3.56
N PRO A 151 -31.04 56.46 3.68
CA PRO A 151 -32.07 55.66 4.34
C PRO A 151 -32.29 56.19 5.78
N ASP A 152 -33.49 56.07 6.28
CA ASP A 152 -33.80 56.42 7.66
C ASP A 152 -32.88 55.69 8.65
N SER A 153 -32.69 56.24 9.87
CA SER A 153 -31.71 55.74 10.81
C SER A 153 -31.95 54.24 11.18
N ILE A 154 -33.21 53.84 11.24
CA ILE A 154 -33.57 52.44 11.56
C ILE A 154 -33.24 51.49 10.43
N THR A 155 -33.51 51.89 9.16
CA THR A 155 -33.18 51.11 7.99
C THR A 155 -31.67 51.02 7.79
N HIS A 156 -30.95 52.15 8.04
CA HIS A 156 -29.52 52.19 7.99
C HIS A 156 -28.85 51.30 9.03
N GLU A 157 -29.35 51.29 10.28
CA GLU A 157 -28.84 50.48 11.35
C GLU A 157 -29.06 48.99 11.07
N LYS A 158 -30.26 48.59 10.67
CA LYS A 158 -30.55 47.19 10.25
C LYS A 158 -29.70 46.72 9.06
N LEU A 159 -29.52 47.60 8.07
CA LEU A 159 -28.68 47.28 6.91
C LEU A 159 -27.21 47.13 7.34
N ASN A 160 -26.75 48.03 8.22
CA ASN A 160 -25.42 47.98 8.79
C ASN A 160 -25.17 46.70 9.60
N GLU A 161 -26.10 46.30 10.44
CA GLU A 161 -25.98 45.02 11.19
C GLU A 161 -25.90 43.83 10.25
N ARG A 162 -26.80 43.73 9.26
CA ARG A 162 -26.76 42.65 8.27
C ARG A 162 -25.44 42.64 7.44
N MET A 163 -24.96 43.80 7.07
CA MET A 163 -23.68 43.90 6.35
C MET A 163 -22.52 43.54 7.23
N LEU A 164 -22.47 43.94 8.49
CA LEU A 164 -21.43 43.55 9.46
C LEU A 164 -21.41 42.04 9.70
N GLU A 165 -22.58 41.39 9.78
CA GLU A 165 -22.70 39.94 9.85
C GLU A 165 -22.18 39.26 8.57
N THR A 166 -22.58 39.78 7.41
CA THR A 166 -22.18 39.22 6.10
C THR A 166 -20.69 39.28 5.86
N ILE A 167 -20.00 40.35 6.32
CA ILE A 167 -18.56 40.53 6.19
C ILE A 167 -17.77 39.93 7.37
N GLY A 168 -18.45 39.25 8.32
CA GLY A 168 -17.81 38.55 9.43
C GLY A 168 -17.22 39.45 10.52
N LEU A 169 -17.62 40.74 10.56
CA LEU A 169 -17.20 41.67 11.64
C LEU A 169 -18.09 41.54 12.89
N LYS A 170 -19.32 41.07 12.71
CA LYS A 170 -20.23 40.74 13.83
C LYS A 170 -20.52 39.24 13.74
N LYS A 171 -20.15 38.46 14.76
CA LYS A 171 -20.43 37.01 14.77
C LYS A 171 -21.92 36.80 15.02
N ASN A 172 -22.60 36.10 14.11
CA ASN A 172 -23.98 35.67 14.29
C ASN A 172 -24.04 34.73 15.52
N PRO A 173 -24.91 34.99 16.50
CA PRO A 173 -25.06 34.11 17.68
C PRO A 173 -25.34 32.64 17.33
N ALA A 174 -26.01 32.37 16.21
CA ALA A 174 -26.27 31.02 15.71
C ALA A 174 -25.02 30.29 15.25
N GLU A 175 -23.96 31.00 14.88
CA GLU A 175 -22.70 30.41 14.42
C GLU A 175 -21.79 29.96 15.57
N ARG A 176 -22.05 30.47 16.80
CA ARG A 176 -21.37 30.02 18.03
C ARG A 176 -21.79 28.63 18.48
N GLN A 177 -22.89 28.08 17.96
CA GLN A 177 -23.44 26.78 18.35
C GLN A 177 -23.22 25.67 17.31
N ARG A 178 -22.54 25.95 16.18
CA ARG A 178 -22.15 24.86 15.30
C ARG A 178 -21.10 24.03 16.00
N PRO A 179 -21.36 22.72 16.23
CA PRO A 179 -20.33 21.83 16.74
C PRO A 179 -19.15 21.90 15.78
N VAL A 180 -17.96 22.07 16.33
CA VAL A 180 -16.73 21.91 15.57
C VAL A 180 -16.85 20.55 14.88
N PRO A 181 -16.75 20.45 13.54
CA PRO A 181 -16.75 19.14 12.89
C PRO A 181 -15.69 18.30 13.58
N PRO A 182 -15.99 17.04 13.92
CA PRO A 182 -15.02 16.20 14.59
C PRO A 182 -13.75 16.26 13.78
N SER A 183 -12.65 16.63 14.44
CA SER A 183 -11.32 16.57 13.87
C SER A 183 -11.24 15.22 13.14
N THR A 184 -11.05 15.24 11.84
CA THR A 184 -10.83 14.03 11.06
C THR A 184 -9.56 13.42 11.60
N VAL A 185 -9.70 12.60 12.62
CA VAL A 185 -8.65 11.69 13.05
C VAL A 185 -8.30 10.90 11.81
N PRO A 186 -7.06 10.89 11.37
CA PRO A 186 -6.66 10.06 10.24
C PRO A 186 -7.19 8.65 10.49
N PRO A 187 -7.74 7.95 9.48
CA PRO A 187 -8.20 6.59 9.67
C PRO A 187 -7.05 5.79 10.30
N GLU A 188 -7.35 5.15 11.42
CA GLU A 188 -6.44 4.26 12.12
C GLU A 188 -5.88 3.27 11.09
N PRO A 189 -4.56 3.04 11.02
CA PRO A 189 -4.02 2.09 10.06
C PRO A 189 -4.74 0.75 10.24
N PRO A 190 -5.05 0.02 9.15
CA PRO A 190 -5.73 -1.26 9.26
C PRO A 190 -4.96 -2.12 10.24
N ARG A 191 -5.63 -2.55 11.31
CA ARG A 191 -5.04 -3.45 12.31
C ARG A 191 -4.51 -4.67 11.57
N PRO A 192 -3.30 -5.15 11.88
CA PRO A 192 -2.80 -6.38 11.28
C PRO A 192 -3.85 -7.46 11.48
N VAL A 193 -4.27 -8.06 10.37
CA VAL A 193 -5.23 -9.17 10.38
C VAL A 193 -4.65 -10.22 11.31
N GLN A 194 -5.23 -10.36 12.50
CA GLN A 194 -4.89 -11.45 13.39
C GLN A 194 -5.19 -12.73 12.62
N LYS A 195 -4.16 -13.51 12.30
CA LYS A 195 -4.30 -14.84 11.75
C LYS A 195 -5.36 -15.55 12.57
N ALA A 196 -6.50 -15.83 11.96
CA ALA A 196 -7.53 -16.65 12.57
C ALA A 196 -6.83 -17.92 13.08
N LYS A 197 -6.93 -18.18 14.39
CA LYS A 197 -6.44 -19.44 14.96
C LYS A 197 -7.17 -20.54 14.22
N GLU A 198 -6.45 -21.23 13.34
CA GLU A 198 -6.94 -22.44 12.69
C GLU A 198 -7.38 -23.40 13.79
N LYS A 199 -8.68 -23.64 13.87
CA LYS A 199 -9.21 -24.74 14.67
C LYS A 199 -8.71 -26.03 14.03
N PRO A 200 -8.08 -26.94 14.78
CA PRO A 200 -7.63 -28.21 14.22
C PRO A 200 -8.84 -29.01 13.73
N LEU A 201 -8.90 -29.23 12.43
CA LEU A 201 -9.85 -30.09 11.73
C LEU A 201 -9.35 -31.56 11.84
N LEU A 202 -9.36 -32.09 13.01
CA LEU A 202 -9.21 -33.54 13.20
C LEU A 202 -10.30 -34.03 14.14
N ARG A 203 -11.41 -34.49 13.55
CA ARG A 203 -12.32 -35.41 14.21
C ARG A 203 -11.66 -36.78 14.23
N PRO A 204 -11.60 -37.48 15.38
CA PRO A 204 -11.15 -38.86 15.41
C PRO A 204 -12.12 -39.76 14.66
N LEU A 205 -11.60 -40.59 13.77
CA LEU A 205 -12.36 -41.67 13.15
C LEU A 205 -12.82 -42.65 14.22
N GLU A 206 -14.10 -42.69 14.54
CA GLU A 206 -14.72 -43.73 15.32
C GLU A 206 -14.56 -45.08 14.60
N LYS A 207 -14.02 -46.03 15.32
CA LYS A 207 -13.87 -47.43 14.91
C LYS A 207 -15.27 -48.02 14.71
N ILE A 208 -15.60 -48.36 13.49
CA ILE A 208 -16.76 -49.21 13.18
C ILE A 208 -16.35 -50.64 13.51
N LYS A 209 -17.13 -51.26 14.42
CA LYS A 209 -17.09 -52.71 14.69
C LYS A 209 -17.74 -53.50 13.58
#